data_de02c0e393ce69a3c8f01d321a82ad51
#
_entry.id   de02c0e393ce69a3c8f01d321a82ad51
#
_cell.length_a   1.000
_cell.length_b   1.000
_cell.length_c   1.000
_cell.angle_alpha   90.00
_cell.angle_beta   90.00
_cell.angle_gamma   90.00
#
_symmetry.space_group_name_H-M   'P 1'
#
loop_
_entity.id
_entity.type
_entity.pdbx_description
1 polymer ?
#
loop_
_entity_poly.entity_id
_entity_poly.type
_entity_poly.pdbx_seq_one_letter_code
_entity_poly.pdbx_strand_id
1 'polypeptide(L)'
;MTLAGSVLQYLLKPAQELSANYEGKVIKVTDGDSITILNTTNQKVRVRLTGIDAPEADQPYGQESKKHLVSMVADKEVRIETNKTDRYGRVLGNVWVQPADCPACPKTMNVNHTQILSGMAWWYRQYANDQSAEDRERYESAEDEARKRRWGLWSEPDSVAPWDWRRGARAELTEGCGEKRYCREMIDCAEAKMYLNQCGLRRLDGDSDGIPCEALCRN
;
A
#
# COMPACT_ATOMS: atom_id res chain seq x y z
N MET A 1 -36.80 -35.55 48.98
CA MET A 1 -37.22 -34.49 48.05
C MET A 1 -36.07 -33.54 47.85
N THR A 2 -35.30 -33.75 46.81
CA THR A 2 -34.10 -32.97 46.48
C THR A 2 -34.40 -32.19 45.21
N LEU A 3 -34.47 -30.87 45.34
CA LEU A 3 -34.67 -29.94 44.21
C LEU A 3 -33.33 -29.72 43.53
N ALA A 4 -33.23 -30.19 42.26
CA ALA A 4 -32.11 -29.95 41.39
C ALA A 4 -32.18 -28.51 40.85
N GLY A 5 -31.25 -27.67 41.24
CA GLY A 5 -31.03 -26.34 40.69
C GLY A 5 -30.37 -26.42 39.31
N SER A 6 -31.13 -26.11 38.25
CA SER A 6 -30.58 -25.89 36.92
C SER A 6 -29.79 -24.59 36.89
N VAL A 7 -28.48 -24.69 36.88
CA VAL A 7 -27.58 -23.56 36.62
C VAL A 7 -27.63 -23.31 35.10
N LEU A 8 -28.33 -22.29 34.70
CA LEU A 8 -28.37 -21.79 33.33
C LEU A 8 -27.02 -21.11 33.04
N GLN A 9 -26.11 -21.84 32.41
CA GLN A 9 -24.85 -21.27 31.90
C GLN A 9 -25.19 -20.33 30.73
N TYR A 10 -25.32 -19.05 31.01
CA TYR A 10 -25.24 -18.02 29.97
C TYR A 10 -23.81 -18.03 29.42
N LEU A 11 -23.62 -18.68 28.27
CA LEU A 11 -22.44 -18.52 27.45
C LEU A 11 -22.38 -17.05 26.99
N LEU A 12 -21.55 -16.29 27.67
CA LEU A 12 -21.16 -14.97 27.21
C LEU A 12 -20.47 -15.17 25.86
N LYS A 13 -21.18 -14.93 24.77
CA LYS A 13 -20.57 -14.74 23.47
C LYS A 13 -19.57 -13.60 23.62
N PRO A 14 -18.30 -13.76 23.16
CA PRO A 14 -17.39 -12.64 23.12
C PRO A 14 -18.08 -11.53 22.32
N ALA A 15 -18.03 -10.31 22.87
CA ALA A 15 -18.54 -9.14 22.17
C ALA A 15 -17.88 -9.11 20.77
N GLN A 16 -18.69 -9.31 19.72
CA GLN A 16 -18.24 -8.99 18.38
C GLN A 16 -17.88 -7.52 18.41
N GLU A 17 -16.60 -7.20 18.28
CA GLU A 17 -16.17 -5.82 18.04
C GLU A 17 -16.96 -5.33 16.82
N LEU A 18 -17.82 -4.34 17.06
CA LEU A 18 -18.62 -3.72 16.01
C LEU A 18 -17.63 -3.05 15.07
N SER A 19 -17.37 -3.70 13.93
CA SER A 19 -16.60 -3.07 12.88
C SER A 19 -17.34 -1.82 12.42
N ALA A 20 -16.73 -0.65 12.59
CA ALA A 20 -17.28 0.58 12.07
C ALA A 20 -17.16 0.57 10.54
N ASN A 21 -18.25 0.89 9.86
CA ASN A 21 -18.24 1.07 8.41
C ASN A 21 -18.23 2.57 8.09
N TYR A 22 -17.24 3.01 7.32
CA TYR A 22 -17.24 4.33 6.72
C TYR A 22 -17.63 4.21 5.26
N GLU A 23 -18.43 5.13 4.78
CA GLU A 23 -18.68 5.30 3.36
C GLU A 23 -18.29 6.71 2.94
N GLY A 24 -17.84 6.84 1.69
CA GLY A 24 -17.50 8.14 1.15
C GLY A 24 -16.83 8.08 -0.20
N LYS A 25 -16.73 9.24 -0.82
CA LYS A 25 -16.10 9.41 -2.12
C LYS A 25 -14.59 9.56 -1.97
N VAL A 26 -13.82 8.83 -2.75
CA VAL A 26 -12.36 9.00 -2.81
C VAL A 26 -12.04 10.32 -3.48
N ILE A 27 -11.33 11.20 -2.77
CA ILE A 27 -10.92 12.53 -3.26
C ILE A 27 -9.41 12.65 -3.48
N LYS A 28 -8.62 11.69 -2.98
CA LYS A 28 -7.17 11.65 -3.17
C LYS A 28 -6.64 10.23 -2.99
N VAL A 29 -5.70 9.83 -3.83
CA VAL A 29 -4.82 8.68 -3.64
C VAL A 29 -3.41 9.23 -3.37
N THR A 30 -2.83 8.86 -2.23
CA THR A 30 -1.51 9.37 -1.81
C THR A 30 -0.39 8.53 -2.39
N ASP A 31 -0.49 7.21 -2.19
CA ASP A 31 0.44 6.17 -2.62
C ASP A 31 -0.34 4.88 -2.93
N GLY A 32 0.34 3.74 -3.05
CA GLY A 32 -0.28 2.46 -3.43
C GLY A 32 -1.17 1.81 -2.37
N ASP A 33 -1.27 2.38 -1.15
CA ASP A 33 -2.05 1.81 -0.05
C ASP A 33 -2.71 2.85 0.87
N SER A 34 -2.72 4.12 0.44
CA SER A 34 -3.27 5.22 1.25
C SER A 34 -4.17 6.13 0.41
N ILE A 35 -5.40 6.31 0.87
CA ILE A 35 -6.41 7.17 0.23
C ILE A 35 -6.96 8.20 1.21
N THR A 36 -7.63 9.22 0.68
CA THR A 36 -8.47 10.14 1.46
C THR A 36 -9.87 10.10 0.88
N ILE A 37 -10.85 9.89 1.72
CA ILE A 37 -12.27 9.96 1.34
C ILE A 37 -12.93 11.22 1.92
N LEU A 38 -13.98 11.67 1.28
CA LEU A 38 -14.95 12.59 1.83
C LEU A 38 -16.15 11.76 2.29
N ASN A 39 -16.37 11.69 3.62
CA ASN A 39 -17.43 10.88 4.18
C ASN A 39 -18.83 11.55 4.01
N THR A 40 -19.87 10.87 4.43
CA THR A 40 -21.28 11.35 4.34
C THR A 40 -21.55 12.63 5.14
N THR A 41 -20.67 13.01 6.06
CA THR A 41 -20.74 14.27 6.83
C THR A 41 -19.78 15.35 6.29
N ASN A 42 -19.29 15.20 5.05
CA ASN A 42 -18.31 16.09 4.40
C ASN A 42 -16.98 16.26 5.14
N GLN A 43 -16.59 15.26 5.92
CA GLN A 43 -15.28 15.25 6.59
C GLN A 43 -14.27 14.46 5.79
N LYS A 44 -13.04 14.97 5.74
CA LYS A 44 -11.91 14.25 5.12
C LYS A 44 -11.40 13.18 6.07
N VAL A 45 -11.45 11.93 5.64
CA VAL A 45 -10.92 10.78 6.38
C VAL A 45 -9.75 10.18 5.63
N ARG A 46 -8.60 10.10 6.26
CA ARG A 46 -7.41 9.41 5.72
C ARG A 46 -7.51 7.93 6.05
N VAL A 47 -7.37 7.09 5.04
CA VAL A 47 -7.47 5.63 5.15
C VAL A 47 -6.16 5.00 4.69
N ARG A 48 -5.63 4.09 5.51
CA ARG A 48 -4.52 3.19 5.18
C ARG A 48 -5.10 1.79 4.97
N LEU A 49 -4.86 1.22 3.82
CA LEU A 49 -5.33 -0.12 3.48
C LEU A 49 -4.66 -1.15 4.41
N THR A 50 -5.48 -1.92 5.13
CA THR A 50 -5.00 -2.89 6.13
C THR A 50 -4.38 -4.13 5.48
N GLY A 51 -3.34 -4.66 6.13
CA GLY A 51 -2.74 -5.94 5.75
C GLY A 51 -1.86 -5.90 4.50
N ILE A 52 -1.69 -4.75 3.89
CA ILE A 52 -0.80 -4.58 2.75
C ILE A 52 0.24 -3.50 3.00
N ASP A 53 1.36 -3.57 2.27
CA ASP A 53 2.38 -2.53 2.24
C ASP A 53 2.81 -2.33 0.78
N ALA A 54 2.52 -1.16 0.24
CA ALA A 54 2.86 -0.82 -1.14
C ALA A 54 4.26 -0.24 -1.23
N PRO A 55 4.95 -0.39 -2.37
CA PRO A 55 6.23 0.24 -2.60
C PRO A 55 6.14 1.76 -2.38
N GLU A 56 7.18 2.33 -1.78
CA GLU A 56 7.30 3.78 -1.54
C GLU A 56 7.33 4.55 -2.88
N ALA A 57 7.00 5.83 -2.85
CA ALA A 57 6.89 6.64 -4.07
C ALA A 57 8.20 6.70 -4.90
N ASP A 58 9.34 6.52 -4.25
CA ASP A 58 10.68 6.51 -4.83
C ASP A 58 11.30 5.10 -4.94
N GLN A 59 10.52 4.07 -4.62
CA GLN A 59 10.86 2.67 -4.79
C GLN A 59 10.41 2.17 -6.17
N PRO A 60 11.11 1.20 -6.78
CA PRO A 60 10.60 0.51 -7.96
C PRO A 60 9.15 0.03 -7.76
N TYR A 61 8.31 0.21 -8.76
CA TYR A 61 6.84 -0.03 -8.72
C TYR A 61 6.03 0.89 -7.81
N GLY A 62 6.60 1.89 -7.13
CA GLY A 62 5.84 2.81 -6.28
C GLY A 62 4.80 3.64 -7.06
N GLN A 63 5.19 4.15 -8.22
CA GLN A 63 4.27 4.91 -9.08
C GLN A 63 3.23 4.01 -9.76
N GLU A 64 3.61 2.82 -10.18
CA GLU A 64 2.74 1.81 -10.79
C GLU A 64 1.68 1.33 -9.78
N SER A 65 2.09 1.04 -8.55
CA SER A 65 1.21 0.70 -7.43
C SER A 65 0.18 1.80 -7.18
N LYS A 66 0.62 3.05 -7.10
CA LYS A 66 -0.27 4.20 -6.96
C LYS A 66 -1.24 4.33 -8.14
N LYS A 67 -0.76 4.23 -9.39
CA LYS A 67 -1.60 4.29 -10.59
C LYS A 67 -2.64 3.18 -10.61
N HIS A 68 -2.27 1.96 -10.18
CA HIS A 68 -3.19 0.84 -10.09
C HIS A 68 -4.29 1.12 -9.06
N LEU A 69 -3.94 1.62 -7.86
CA LEU A 69 -4.92 2.02 -6.86
C LEU A 69 -5.85 3.13 -7.41
N VAL A 70 -5.30 4.16 -8.07
CA VAL A 70 -6.08 5.22 -8.72
C VAL A 70 -7.12 4.63 -9.70
N SER A 71 -6.73 3.67 -10.54
CA SER A 71 -7.65 3.06 -11.52
C SER A 71 -8.83 2.36 -10.87
N MET A 72 -8.64 1.81 -9.67
CA MET A 72 -9.70 1.12 -8.93
C MET A 72 -10.65 2.05 -8.20
N VAL A 73 -10.14 3.14 -7.60
CA VAL A 73 -10.91 3.89 -6.59
C VAL A 73 -11.09 5.38 -6.88
N ALA A 74 -10.37 5.98 -7.84
CA ALA A 74 -10.45 7.43 -8.05
C ALA A 74 -11.89 7.88 -8.36
N ASP A 75 -12.33 8.91 -7.66
CA ASP A 75 -13.67 9.51 -7.78
C ASP A 75 -14.84 8.57 -7.48
N LYS A 76 -14.58 7.34 -7.02
CA LYS A 76 -15.63 6.36 -6.68
C LYS A 76 -16.06 6.46 -5.22
N GLU A 77 -17.30 6.04 -4.97
CA GLU A 77 -17.82 5.75 -3.64
C GLU A 77 -17.24 4.42 -3.15
N VAL A 78 -16.65 4.43 -1.97
CA VAL A 78 -16.08 3.24 -1.33
C VAL A 78 -16.74 2.96 0.01
N ARG A 79 -16.69 1.71 0.45
CA ARG A 79 -17.01 1.27 1.81
C ARG A 79 -15.72 0.83 2.48
N ILE A 80 -15.51 1.31 3.70
CA ILE A 80 -14.34 0.98 4.52
C ILE A 80 -14.81 0.15 5.70
N GLU A 81 -14.33 -1.07 5.81
CA GLU A 81 -14.49 -1.91 7.00
C GLU A 81 -13.28 -1.71 7.90
N THR A 82 -13.52 -1.25 9.13
CA THR A 82 -12.46 -0.91 10.06
C THR A 82 -12.89 -1.14 11.51
N ASN A 83 -11.91 -1.39 12.36
CA ASN A 83 -12.05 -1.42 13.82
C ASN A 83 -10.94 -0.61 14.51
N LYS A 84 -10.10 0.09 13.75
CA LYS A 84 -8.84 0.63 14.27
C LYS A 84 -8.45 1.94 13.59
N THR A 85 -7.83 2.80 14.37
CA THR A 85 -7.17 4.01 13.89
C THR A 85 -5.72 3.99 14.36
N ASP A 86 -4.78 4.37 13.51
CA ASP A 86 -3.38 4.42 13.87
C ASP A 86 -3.00 5.68 14.66
N ARG A 87 -1.77 5.72 15.17
CA ARG A 87 -1.24 6.87 15.93
C ARG A 87 -1.15 8.17 15.14
N TYR A 88 -1.30 8.12 13.82
CA TYR A 88 -1.30 9.29 12.93
C TYR A 88 -2.72 9.76 12.58
N GLY A 89 -3.74 9.16 13.18
CA GLY A 89 -5.14 9.45 12.93
C GLY A 89 -5.64 8.96 11.58
N ARG A 90 -5.00 7.92 10.98
CA ARG A 90 -5.52 7.25 9.78
C ARG A 90 -6.40 6.08 10.20
N VAL A 91 -7.54 5.94 9.55
CA VAL A 91 -8.38 4.75 9.66
C VAL A 91 -7.67 3.59 8.97
N LEU A 92 -7.49 2.48 9.69
CA LEU A 92 -6.95 1.23 9.14
C LEU A 92 -8.11 0.37 8.68
N GLY A 93 -8.21 0.03 7.40
CA GLY A 93 -9.39 -0.70 6.93
C GLY A 93 -9.25 -1.44 5.61
N ASN A 94 -10.19 -2.36 5.40
CA ASN A 94 -10.43 -2.98 4.12
C ASN A 94 -11.30 -2.06 3.28
N VAL A 95 -10.84 -1.72 2.09
CA VAL A 95 -11.52 -0.84 1.14
C VAL A 95 -12.28 -1.68 0.14
N TRP A 96 -13.57 -1.43 0.01
CA TRP A 96 -14.47 -2.11 -0.90
C TRP A 96 -15.02 -1.15 -1.92
N VAL A 97 -14.98 -1.55 -3.18
CA VAL A 97 -15.50 -0.77 -4.30
C VAL A 97 -16.39 -1.65 -5.17
N GLN A 98 -17.26 -1.02 -5.93
CA GLN A 98 -18.08 -1.69 -6.93
C GLN A 98 -17.20 -2.20 -8.07
N PRO A 99 -17.34 -3.49 -8.49
CA PRO A 99 -16.62 -4.03 -9.63
C PRO A 99 -16.87 -3.21 -10.90
N ALA A 100 -15.82 -3.00 -11.71
CA ALA A 100 -15.93 -2.18 -12.92
C ALA A 100 -16.81 -2.81 -14.01
N ASP A 101 -16.87 -4.13 -14.04
CA ASP A 101 -17.67 -4.93 -14.98
C ASP A 101 -19.13 -5.11 -14.55
N CYS A 102 -19.50 -4.66 -13.35
CA CYS A 102 -20.85 -4.76 -12.83
C CYS A 102 -21.30 -3.46 -12.14
N PRO A 103 -21.72 -2.42 -12.91
CA PRO A 103 -22.15 -1.14 -12.36
C PRO A 103 -23.39 -1.19 -11.44
N ALA A 104 -24.15 -2.27 -11.45
CA ALA A 104 -25.31 -2.48 -10.58
C ALA A 104 -25.01 -3.36 -9.36
N CYS A 105 -23.79 -3.92 -9.26
CA CYS A 105 -23.41 -4.76 -8.13
C CYS A 105 -23.12 -3.93 -6.87
N PRO A 106 -23.30 -4.53 -5.68
CA PRO A 106 -22.82 -3.90 -4.45
C PRO A 106 -21.26 -3.79 -4.45
N LYS A 107 -20.71 -3.05 -3.49
CA LYS A 107 -19.26 -2.89 -3.29
C LYS A 107 -18.66 -4.20 -2.77
N THR A 108 -18.30 -5.10 -3.67
CA THR A 108 -17.82 -6.48 -3.38
C THR A 108 -16.36 -6.71 -3.74
N MET A 109 -15.74 -5.81 -4.50
CA MET A 109 -14.32 -5.92 -4.84
C MET A 109 -13.47 -5.37 -3.68
N ASN A 110 -12.67 -6.25 -3.06
CA ASN A 110 -11.69 -5.88 -2.04
C ASN A 110 -10.45 -5.29 -2.71
N VAL A 111 -10.24 -3.99 -2.53
CA VAL A 111 -9.14 -3.23 -3.14
C VAL A 111 -7.78 -3.66 -2.58
N ASN A 112 -7.71 -3.95 -1.27
CA ASN A 112 -6.49 -4.41 -0.61
C ASN A 112 -6.00 -5.74 -1.22
N HIS A 113 -6.91 -6.71 -1.32
CA HIS A 113 -6.62 -8.00 -1.95
C HIS A 113 -6.20 -7.85 -3.42
N THR A 114 -6.89 -6.99 -4.18
CA THR A 114 -6.60 -6.76 -5.60
C THR A 114 -5.22 -6.15 -5.80
N GLN A 115 -4.77 -5.26 -4.89
CA GLN A 115 -3.41 -4.71 -4.91
C GLN A 115 -2.36 -5.82 -4.77
N ILE A 116 -2.56 -6.78 -3.85
CA ILE A 116 -1.65 -7.92 -3.69
C ILE A 116 -1.68 -8.82 -4.92
N LEU A 117 -2.87 -9.24 -5.34
CA LEU A 117 -3.04 -10.18 -6.46
C LEU A 117 -2.44 -9.65 -7.77
N SER A 118 -2.50 -8.33 -7.98
CA SER A 118 -1.89 -7.69 -9.16
C SER A 118 -0.38 -7.46 -9.03
N GLY A 119 0.24 -7.88 -7.92
CA GLY A 119 1.66 -7.62 -7.65
C GLY A 119 1.97 -6.14 -7.45
N MET A 120 1.03 -5.35 -6.93
CA MET A 120 1.19 -3.91 -6.69
C MET A 120 1.39 -3.57 -5.21
N ALA A 121 1.27 -4.57 -4.33
CA ALA A 121 1.59 -4.46 -2.91
C ALA A 121 2.03 -5.82 -2.35
N TRP A 122 2.75 -5.78 -1.25
CA TRP A 122 3.11 -6.93 -0.45
C TRP A 122 2.02 -7.23 0.58
N TRP A 123 1.80 -8.51 0.91
CA TRP A 123 1.09 -8.85 2.14
C TRP A 123 1.96 -8.50 3.35
N TYR A 124 1.47 -7.62 4.23
CA TYR A 124 2.22 -7.12 5.37
C TYR A 124 2.08 -8.05 6.57
N ARG A 125 2.82 -9.17 6.56
CA ARG A 125 2.75 -10.26 7.55
C ARG A 125 2.98 -9.81 8.99
N GLN A 126 3.71 -8.71 9.22
CA GLN A 126 3.96 -8.18 10.56
C GLN A 126 2.65 -7.84 11.31
N TYR A 127 1.60 -7.49 10.56
CA TYR A 127 0.27 -7.18 11.11
C TYR A 127 -0.78 -8.26 10.76
N ALA A 128 -0.36 -9.48 10.46
CA ALA A 128 -1.28 -10.59 10.16
C ALA A 128 -2.23 -10.91 11.33
N ASN A 129 -1.81 -10.68 12.56
CA ASN A 129 -2.64 -10.89 13.75
C ASN A 129 -3.82 -9.88 13.86
N ASP A 130 -3.77 -8.76 13.15
CA ASP A 130 -4.86 -7.79 13.05
C ASP A 130 -5.91 -8.20 12.01
N GLN A 131 -5.66 -9.26 11.22
CA GLN A 131 -6.53 -9.76 10.17
C GLN A 131 -7.31 -11.00 10.63
N SER A 132 -8.48 -11.23 10.03
CA SER A 132 -9.20 -12.49 10.17
C SER A 132 -8.37 -13.67 9.60
N ALA A 133 -8.67 -14.90 10.04
CA ALA A 133 -8.00 -16.08 9.47
C ALA A 133 -8.26 -16.19 7.95
N GLU A 134 -9.49 -15.88 7.53
CA GLU A 134 -9.88 -15.89 6.12
C GLU A 134 -9.11 -14.85 5.29
N ASP A 135 -8.94 -13.63 5.80
CA ASP A 135 -8.18 -12.60 5.08
C ASP A 135 -6.70 -12.95 4.99
N ARG A 136 -6.12 -13.55 6.04
CA ARG A 136 -4.73 -14.03 6.00
C ARG A 136 -4.50 -15.05 4.89
N GLU A 137 -5.34 -16.08 4.83
CA GLU A 137 -5.27 -17.12 3.81
C GLU A 137 -5.46 -16.56 2.40
N ARG A 138 -6.43 -15.65 2.25
CA ARG A 138 -6.73 -14.97 0.99
C ARG A 138 -5.56 -14.11 0.50
N TYR A 139 -4.92 -13.35 1.40
CA TYR A 139 -3.82 -12.45 1.05
C TYR A 139 -2.53 -13.22 0.76
N GLU A 140 -2.27 -14.31 1.51
CA GLU A 140 -1.16 -15.21 1.24
C GLU A 140 -1.30 -15.87 -0.13
N SER A 141 -2.47 -16.42 -0.44
CA SER A 141 -2.75 -17.02 -1.73
C SER A 141 -2.62 -16.01 -2.88
N ALA A 142 -3.07 -14.79 -2.69
CA ALA A 142 -2.96 -13.72 -3.69
C ALA A 142 -1.51 -13.34 -3.97
N GLU A 143 -0.67 -13.22 -2.93
CA GLU A 143 0.75 -12.93 -3.10
C GLU A 143 1.49 -14.08 -3.78
N ASP A 144 1.19 -15.33 -3.39
CA ASP A 144 1.78 -16.51 -4.01
C ASP A 144 1.43 -16.64 -5.49
N GLU A 145 0.19 -16.32 -5.86
CA GLU A 145 -0.24 -16.31 -7.26
C GLU A 145 0.47 -15.21 -8.05
N ALA A 146 0.56 -13.99 -7.51
CA ALA A 146 1.27 -12.89 -8.15
C ALA A 146 2.75 -13.22 -8.35
N ARG A 147 3.40 -13.85 -7.37
CA ARG A 147 4.80 -14.30 -7.45
C ARG A 147 4.99 -15.38 -8.52
N LYS A 148 4.14 -16.40 -8.55
CA LYS A 148 4.20 -17.48 -9.55
C LYS A 148 4.09 -16.97 -10.97
N ARG A 149 3.22 -15.97 -11.17
CA ARG A 149 2.97 -15.36 -12.48
C ARG A 149 3.95 -14.23 -12.81
N ARG A 150 4.81 -13.84 -11.89
CA ARG A 150 5.72 -12.70 -12.02
C ARG A 150 4.99 -11.40 -12.37
N TRP A 151 3.87 -11.15 -11.73
CA TRP A 151 3.08 -9.94 -11.95
C TRP A 151 3.63 -8.75 -11.15
N GLY A 152 3.56 -7.57 -11.76
CA GLY A 152 3.94 -6.32 -11.11
C GLY A 152 5.36 -6.37 -10.55
N LEU A 153 5.51 -6.02 -9.29
CA LEU A 153 6.79 -6.00 -8.57
C LEU A 153 7.54 -7.35 -8.57
N TRP A 154 6.81 -8.48 -8.80
CA TRP A 154 7.40 -9.82 -8.86
C TRP A 154 8.01 -10.17 -10.23
N SER A 155 7.92 -9.28 -11.22
CA SER A 155 8.66 -9.42 -12.48
C SER A 155 10.17 -9.23 -12.27
N GLU A 156 10.56 -8.45 -11.27
CA GLU A 156 11.94 -8.25 -10.87
C GLU A 156 12.39 -9.35 -9.91
N PRO A 157 13.57 -9.96 -10.11
CA PRO A 157 14.05 -11.06 -9.27
C PRO A 157 14.34 -10.62 -7.83
N ASP A 158 14.78 -9.36 -7.64
CA ASP A 158 15.27 -8.84 -6.37
C ASP A 158 14.36 -7.75 -5.79
N SER A 159 13.04 -7.96 -5.87
CA SER A 159 12.07 -7.03 -5.32
C SER A 159 12.25 -6.84 -3.82
N VAL A 160 12.57 -5.62 -3.39
CA VAL A 160 12.73 -5.24 -1.98
C VAL A 160 11.39 -4.92 -1.38
N ALA A 161 11.14 -5.42 -0.17
CA ALA A 161 9.93 -5.10 0.55
C ALA A 161 9.94 -3.63 1.06
N PRO A 162 8.76 -2.94 1.09
CA PRO A 162 8.72 -1.53 1.51
C PRO A 162 9.28 -1.27 2.91
N TRP A 163 9.09 -2.19 3.85
CA TRP A 163 9.65 -2.08 5.19
C TRP A 163 11.18 -2.22 5.23
N ASP A 164 11.78 -2.97 4.31
CA ASP A 164 13.24 -3.07 4.19
C ASP A 164 13.79 -1.83 3.45
N TRP A 165 13.08 -1.35 2.43
CA TRP A 165 13.38 -0.10 1.75
C TRP A 165 13.46 1.07 2.73
N ARG A 166 12.48 1.21 3.62
CA ARG A 166 12.48 2.25 4.67
C ARG A 166 13.61 2.09 5.68
N ARG A 167 14.12 0.87 5.91
CA ARG A 167 15.25 0.57 6.80
C ARG A 167 16.63 0.74 6.17
N GLY A 168 16.69 1.07 4.89
CA GLY A 168 17.93 1.37 4.20
C GLY A 168 18.43 0.28 3.23
N ALA A 169 17.64 -0.78 2.98
CA ALA A 169 17.93 -1.76 1.91
C ALA A 169 18.03 -1.10 0.51
N ARG A 170 17.61 0.16 0.41
CA ARG A 170 17.89 1.06 -0.71
C ARG A 170 19.37 1.14 -1.07
N ALA A 171 20.27 0.99 -0.09
CA ALA A 171 21.71 1.06 -0.30
C ALA A 171 22.30 -0.24 -0.90
N GLU A 172 21.64 -1.39 -0.66
CA GLU A 172 22.16 -2.70 -1.12
C GLU A 172 21.81 -3.00 -2.57
N LEU A 173 20.75 -2.38 -3.14
CA LEU A 173 20.37 -2.53 -4.54
C LEU A 173 21.22 -1.71 -5.51
N THR A 174 22.13 -0.93 -4.97
CA THR A 174 22.93 0.02 -5.74
C THR A 174 24.42 -0.35 -5.66
N GLU A 175 24.82 -1.49 -6.22
CA GLU A 175 26.22 -1.68 -6.61
C GLU A 175 26.61 -0.46 -7.46
N GLY A 176 27.46 0.41 -6.91
CA GLY A 176 27.87 1.66 -7.54
C GLY A 176 27.35 2.95 -6.89
N CYS A 177 26.35 2.90 -6.01
CA CYS A 177 25.92 4.08 -5.23
C CYS A 177 26.87 4.30 -4.05
N GLY A 178 27.90 5.11 -4.29
CA GLY A 178 28.83 5.56 -3.26
C GLY A 178 28.26 6.69 -2.38
N GLU A 179 29.13 7.35 -1.65
CA GLU A 179 28.76 8.45 -0.73
C GLU A 179 28.52 9.81 -1.40
N LYS A 180 28.61 9.89 -2.74
CA LYS A 180 28.44 11.13 -3.51
C LYS A 180 27.01 11.68 -3.35
N ARG A 181 26.93 12.99 -3.12
CA ARG A 181 25.66 13.65 -2.81
C ARG A 181 25.35 14.89 -3.64
N TYR A 182 26.35 15.43 -4.36
CA TYR A 182 26.25 16.69 -5.07
C TYR A 182 26.78 16.57 -6.49
N CYS A 183 26.28 17.37 -7.42
CA CYS A 183 26.68 17.36 -8.83
C CYS A 183 28.18 17.52 -9.05
N ARG A 184 28.87 18.31 -8.20
CA ARG A 184 30.31 18.52 -8.25
C ARG A 184 31.15 17.25 -7.95
N GLU A 185 30.51 16.22 -7.43
CA GLU A 185 31.14 14.95 -7.06
C GLU A 185 30.98 13.91 -8.17
N MET A 186 30.12 14.18 -9.15
CA MET A 186 29.86 13.30 -10.28
C MET A 186 30.96 13.44 -11.34
N ILE A 187 31.40 12.32 -11.87
CA ILE A 187 32.46 12.26 -12.89
C ILE A 187 31.91 12.70 -14.25
N ASP A 188 30.71 12.23 -14.58
CA ASP A 188 30.03 12.53 -15.84
C ASP A 188 28.51 12.48 -15.71
N CYS A 189 27.80 12.78 -16.81
CA CYS A 189 26.35 12.75 -16.87
C CYS A 189 25.76 11.33 -16.72
N ALA A 190 26.47 10.29 -17.14
CA ALA A 190 26.00 8.92 -16.99
C ALA A 190 25.97 8.52 -15.51
N GLU A 191 27.00 8.88 -14.76
CA GLU A 191 27.04 8.69 -13.31
C GLU A 191 25.95 9.52 -12.61
N ALA A 192 25.78 10.78 -12.99
CA ALA A 192 24.70 11.63 -12.42
C ALA A 192 23.32 11.02 -12.65
N LYS A 193 23.04 10.49 -13.86
CA LYS A 193 21.80 9.77 -14.18
C LYS A 193 21.64 8.48 -13.38
N MET A 194 22.72 7.72 -13.18
CA MET A 194 22.69 6.54 -12.33
C MET A 194 22.34 6.93 -10.88
N TYR A 195 22.99 7.96 -10.33
CA TYR A 195 22.69 8.44 -8.99
C TYR A 195 21.26 8.99 -8.85
N LEU A 196 20.70 9.65 -9.87
CA LEU A 196 19.31 10.08 -9.87
C LEU A 196 18.35 8.88 -9.93
N ASN A 197 18.53 7.99 -10.92
CA ASN A 197 17.54 6.98 -11.28
C ASN A 197 17.67 5.70 -10.45
N GLN A 198 18.90 5.26 -10.17
CA GLN A 198 19.17 4.01 -9.44
C GLN A 198 19.42 4.27 -7.95
N CYS A 199 20.15 5.34 -7.60
CA CYS A 199 20.42 5.70 -6.21
C CYS A 199 19.36 6.63 -5.60
N GLY A 200 18.36 7.06 -6.38
CA GLY A 200 17.26 7.91 -5.95
C GLY A 200 17.67 9.28 -5.41
N LEU A 201 18.80 9.82 -5.87
CA LEU A 201 19.37 11.06 -5.36
C LEU A 201 18.72 12.29 -6.04
N ARG A 202 17.42 12.52 -5.78
CA ARG A 202 16.60 13.55 -6.41
C ARG A 202 17.14 14.97 -6.31
N ARG A 203 18.01 15.26 -5.34
CA ARG A 203 18.64 16.59 -5.21
C ARG A 203 19.55 16.95 -6.40
N LEU A 204 19.93 15.97 -7.22
CA LEU A 204 20.72 16.20 -8.43
C LEU A 204 19.90 16.83 -9.57
N ASP A 205 18.57 16.72 -9.49
CA ASP A 205 17.57 17.23 -10.42
C ASP A 205 16.73 18.28 -9.68
N GLY A 206 17.14 19.54 -9.81
CA GLY A 206 16.57 20.64 -9.00
C GLY A 206 15.20 21.11 -9.46
N ASP A 207 14.88 20.98 -10.75
CA ASP A 207 13.60 21.40 -11.34
C ASP A 207 12.67 20.21 -11.65
N SER A 208 13.14 18.97 -11.38
CA SER A 208 12.40 17.73 -11.56
C SER A 208 12.02 17.44 -13.02
N ASP A 209 12.86 17.86 -13.99
CA ASP A 209 12.69 17.63 -15.42
C ASP A 209 13.24 16.25 -15.87
N GLY A 210 13.89 15.50 -14.97
CA GLY A 210 14.50 14.20 -15.21
C GLY A 210 15.95 14.29 -15.67
N ILE A 211 16.54 15.48 -15.74
CA ILE A 211 17.95 15.71 -16.11
C ILE A 211 18.73 16.10 -14.86
N PRO A 212 19.56 15.20 -14.30
CA PRO A 212 20.38 15.56 -13.16
C PRO A 212 21.55 16.45 -13.57
N CYS A 213 21.99 17.31 -12.65
CA CYS A 213 23.23 18.07 -12.81
C CYS A 213 23.32 18.76 -14.17
N GLU A 214 22.41 19.65 -14.47
CA GLU A 214 22.25 20.29 -15.78
C GLU A 214 23.55 20.82 -16.37
N ALA A 215 24.43 21.44 -15.56
CA ALA A 215 25.74 21.92 -16.01
C ALA A 215 26.65 20.80 -16.54
N LEU A 216 26.39 19.54 -16.13
CA LEU A 216 27.14 18.36 -16.53
C LEU A 216 26.42 17.58 -17.64
N CYS A 217 25.10 17.67 -17.73
CA CYS A 217 24.27 16.84 -18.61
C CYS A 217 23.68 17.56 -19.83
N ARG A 218 23.77 18.89 -19.91
CA ARG A 218 23.26 19.68 -21.06
C ARG A 218 24.33 20.00 -22.11
N ASN A 219 25.48 19.33 -22.14
CA ASN A 219 26.50 19.48 -23.19
C ASN A 219 26.32 18.45 -24.29
#